data_4266c038edb2be626d0962f238a605f5
#
_entry.id   4266c038edb2be626d0962f238a605f5
#
_cell.length_a   1.000
_cell.length_b   1.000
_cell.length_c   1.000
_cell.angle_alpha   90.00
_cell.angle_beta   90.00
_cell.angle_gamma   90.00
#
_symmetry.space_group_name_H-M   'P 1'
#
loop_
_entity.id
_entity.type
_entity.pdbx_description
1 polymer ?
#
loop_
_entity_poly.entity_id
_entity_poly.type
_entity_poly.pdbx_seq_one_letter_code
_entity_poly.pdbx_strand_id
1 'polypeptide(L)'
;MLSLPGVIKQLHPAVTTAATDMVETRGDAFYVMDLARYDQSVNQAVNVADGLDTNYAAVYYPWVKVLDTTANKPVLVPPSVIVPGAIAASDRIGAEWFAPAGLNRGVLGNVLEAKIRLNQGERDRLYNAKINPIATFPQTGVAIWGQKTLQERSPKQQETDS
;
A
#
# COMPACT_ATOMS: atom_id res chain seq x y z
N MET A 1 -12.14 6.86 -5.04
CA MET A 1 -11.13 6.24 -4.13
C MET A 1 -11.35 6.77 -2.73
N LEU A 2 -11.31 5.91 -1.72
CA LEU A 2 -11.41 6.29 -0.31
C LEU A 2 -10.03 6.19 0.33
N SER A 3 -9.64 7.22 1.07
CA SER A 3 -8.43 7.26 1.87
C SER A 3 -8.74 7.94 3.20
N LEU A 4 -8.31 7.35 4.30
CA LEU A 4 -8.52 7.85 5.66
C LEU A 4 -7.16 7.97 6.38
N PRO A 5 -6.33 8.98 6.04
CA PRO A 5 -5.03 9.15 6.67
C PRO A 5 -5.15 9.30 8.20
N GLY A 6 -4.35 8.55 8.94
CA GLY A 6 -4.42 8.51 10.40
C GLY A 6 -5.38 7.46 10.98
N VAL A 7 -6.23 6.86 10.17
CA VAL A 7 -7.06 5.71 10.56
C VAL A 7 -6.33 4.42 10.16
N ILE A 8 -5.86 3.68 11.15
CA ILE A 8 -4.95 2.54 10.98
C ILE A 8 -5.65 1.28 11.45
N LYS A 9 -5.64 0.21 10.65
CA LYS A 9 -6.27 -1.08 10.95
C LYS A 9 -5.88 -1.60 12.33
N GLN A 10 -4.61 -1.50 12.67
CA GLN A 10 -4.07 -1.97 13.96
C GLN A 10 -4.67 -1.23 15.16
N LEU A 11 -4.92 0.08 15.02
CA LEU A 11 -5.41 0.94 16.11
C LEU A 11 -6.93 1.20 16.05
N HIS A 12 -7.49 1.17 14.86
CA HIS A 12 -8.88 1.55 14.59
C HIS A 12 -9.62 0.46 13.78
N PRO A 13 -9.66 -0.79 14.27
CA PRO A 13 -10.21 -1.90 13.47
C PRO A 13 -11.69 -1.71 13.13
N ALA A 14 -12.47 -1.13 14.03
CA ALA A 14 -13.89 -0.88 13.79
C ALA A 14 -14.12 0.11 12.64
N VAL A 15 -13.32 1.17 12.57
CA VAL A 15 -13.44 2.19 11.52
C VAL A 15 -13.01 1.62 10.17
N THR A 16 -11.91 0.87 10.12
CA THR A 16 -11.44 0.23 8.88
C THR A 16 -12.41 -0.85 8.38
N THR A 17 -13.04 -1.59 9.27
CA THR A 17 -14.10 -2.54 8.92
C THR A 17 -15.29 -1.82 8.32
N ALA A 18 -15.78 -0.73 8.94
CA ALA A 18 -16.89 0.06 8.41
C ALA A 18 -16.56 0.67 7.04
N ALA A 19 -15.33 1.16 6.84
CA ALA A 19 -14.89 1.68 5.56
C ALA A 19 -14.84 0.59 4.47
N THR A 20 -14.37 -0.60 4.81
CA THR A 20 -14.34 -1.76 3.91
C THR A 20 -15.75 -2.18 3.51
N ASP A 21 -16.65 -2.31 4.46
CA ASP A 21 -18.04 -2.65 4.21
C ASP A 21 -18.75 -1.62 3.30
N MET A 22 -18.43 -0.34 3.49
CA MET A 22 -18.96 0.73 2.67
C MET A 22 -18.51 0.60 1.21
N VAL A 23 -17.22 0.41 0.94
CA VAL A 23 -16.71 0.28 -0.44
C VAL A 23 -17.19 -1.00 -1.12
N GLU A 24 -17.31 -2.09 -0.38
CA GLU A 24 -17.88 -3.35 -0.89
C GLU A 24 -19.35 -3.19 -1.27
N THR A 25 -20.14 -2.53 -0.43
CA THR A 25 -21.56 -2.29 -0.68
C THR A 25 -21.77 -1.38 -1.90
N ARG A 26 -20.95 -0.35 -2.04
CA ARG A 26 -21.03 0.54 -3.20
C ARG A 26 -20.62 -0.17 -4.50
N GLY A 27 -19.56 -0.98 -4.47
CA GLY A 27 -19.01 -1.66 -5.64
C GLY A 27 -18.29 -0.78 -6.66
N ASP A 28 -18.31 0.55 -6.48
CA ASP A 28 -17.69 1.54 -7.37
C ASP A 28 -16.57 2.34 -6.71
N ALA A 29 -16.21 2.01 -5.48
CA ALA A 29 -15.17 2.68 -4.71
C ALA A 29 -14.07 1.70 -4.31
N PHE A 30 -12.88 2.24 -4.08
CA PHE A 30 -11.69 1.48 -3.68
C PHE A 30 -11.06 2.14 -2.45
N TYR A 31 -10.70 1.33 -1.46
CA TYR A 31 -10.14 1.80 -0.20
C TYR A 31 -8.64 1.54 -0.13
N VAL A 32 -7.86 2.61 0.04
CA VAL A 32 -6.44 2.54 0.38
C VAL A 32 -6.34 2.57 1.91
N MET A 33 -6.11 1.40 2.51
CA MET A 33 -6.12 1.21 3.96
C MET A 33 -4.71 1.34 4.53
N ASP A 34 -4.57 2.08 5.60
CA ASP A 34 -3.36 2.06 6.42
C ASP A 34 -3.42 0.87 7.38
N LEU A 35 -2.45 -0.04 7.25
CA LEU A 35 -2.47 -1.32 7.94
C LEU A 35 -1.88 -1.24 9.34
N ALA A 36 -0.65 -0.73 9.46
CA ALA A 36 0.15 -0.77 10.66
C ALA A 36 0.70 0.60 11.04
N ARG A 37 1.08 0.75 12.30
CA ARG A 37 1.76 1.95 12.81
C ARG A 37 3.14 2.11 12.17
N TYR A 38 3.68 3.33 12.24
CA TYR A 38 4.99 3.67 11.69
C TYR A 38 6.16 2.88 12.29
N ASP A 39 6.01 2.38 13.52
CA ASP A 39 7.04 1.68 14.30
C ASP A 39 6.97 0.15 14.18
N GLN A 40 6.08 -0.40 13.33
CA GLN A 40 5.89 -1.84 13.21
C GLN A 40 6.87 -2.48 12.23
N SER A 41 7.34 -3.67 12.59
CA SER A 41 8.20 -4.50 11.73
C SER A 41 7.40 -5.18 10.61
N VAL A 42 8.12 -5.78 9.64
CA VAL A 42 7.52 -6.60 8.58
C VAL A 42 6.66 -7.72 9.17
N ASN A 43 7.15 -8.43 10.19
CA ASN A 43 6.39 -9.51 10.83
C ASN A 43 5.10 -9.00 11.47
N GLN A 44 5.16 -7.88 12.16
CA GLN A 44 3.99 -7.28 12.79
C GLN A 44 2.96 -6.81 11.75
N ALA A 45 3.40 -6.23 10.64
CA ALA A 45 2.53 -5.85 9.54
C ALA A 45 1.84 -7.07 8.92
N VAL A 46 2.57 -8.15 8.68
CA VAL A 46 2.02 -9.41 8.17
C VAL A 46 0.96 -9.96 9.11
N ASN A 47 1.18 -9.93 10.41
CA ASN A 47 0.21 -10.39 11.41
C ASN A 47 -1.08 -9.54 11.40
N VAL A 48 -0.97 -8.23 11.23
CA VAL A 48 -2.15 -7.35 11.15
C VAL A 48 -2.96 -7.62 9.88
N ALA A 49 -2.30 -7.95 8.77
CA ALA A 49 -2.94 -8.27 7.50
C ALA A 49 -3.65 -9.65 7.49
N ASP A 50 -3.29 -10.53 8.41
CA ASP A 50 -3.84 -11.87 8.46
C ASP A 50 -5.37 -11.84 8.66
N GLY A 51 -6.07 -12.64 7.87
CA GLY A 51 -7.53 -12.74 7.91
C GLY A 51 -8.29 -11.65 7.13
N LEU A 52 -7.60 -10.68 6.53
CA LEU A 52 -8.27 -9.70 5.66
C LEU A 52 -8.52 -10.31 4.27
N ASP A 53 -9.75 -10.18 3.79
CA ASP A 53 -10.15 -10.68 2.47
C ASP A 53 -11.15 -9.72 1.82
N THR A 54 -10.69 -8.94 0.86
CA THR A 54 -11.53 -8.07 0.03
C THR A 54 -10.80 -7.65 -1.23
N ASN A 55 -11.53 -7.54 -2.34
CA ASN A 55 -11.00 -7.00 -3.59
C ASN A 55 -11.24 -5.49 -3.76
N TYR A 56 -11.82 -4.83 -2.77
CA TYR A 56 -12.11 -3.38 -2.77
C TYR A 56 -11.16 -2.56 -1.91
N ALA A 57 -10.11 -3.17 -1.38
CA ALA A 57 -9.08 -2.48 -0.61
C ALA A 57 -7.69 -3.01 -0.91
N ALA A 58 -6.70 -2.16 -0.70
CA ALA A 58 -5.28 -2.53 -0.74
C ALA A 58 -4.56 -1.90 0.44
N VAL A 59 -3.50 -2.55 0.88
CA VAL A 59 -2.61 -2.09 1.95
C VAL A 59 -1.18 -2.01 1.46
N TYR A 60 -0.41 -1.11 2.06
CA TYR A 60 0.96 -0.81 1.68
C TYR A 60 1.84 -0.73 2.93
N TYR A 61 3.12 -1.03 2.76
CA TYR A 61 4.13 -0.98 3.82
C TYR A 61 5.50 -0.63 3.23
N PRO A 62 6.37 0.10 3.90
CA PRO A 62 6.21 0.80 5.18
C PRO A 62 5.64 2.21 5.02
N TRP A 63 5.61 2.98 6.11
CA TRP A 63 5.44 4.42 6.04
C TRP A 63 6.61 5.06 5.29
N VAL A 64 6.41 6.27 4.81
CA VAL A 64 7.39 6.97 3.99
C VAL A 64 7.69 8.36 4.57
N LYS A 65 8.87 8.87 4.21
CA LYS A 65 9.28 10.23 4.54
C LYS A 65 9.04 11.13 3.34
N VAL A 66 8.33 12.23 3.56
CA VAL A 66 8.13 13.30 2.60
C VAL A 66 8.67 14.61 3.15
N LEU A 67 9.02 15.54 2.26
CA LEU A 67 9.43 16.87 2.69
C LEU A 67 8.22 17.74 2.99
N ASP A 68 8.12 18.18 4.25
CA ASP A 68 7.20 19.27 4.60
C ASP A 68 7.81 20.60 4.14
N THR A 69 7.25 21.16 3.06
CA THR A 69 7.76 22.38 2.46
C THR A 69 7.57 23.61 3.36
N THR A 70 6.59 23.61 4.26
CA THR A 70 6.35 24.70 5.19
C THR A 70 7.41 24.71 6.30
N ALA A 71 7.69 23.56 6.90
CA ALA A 71 8.68 23.43 7.96
C ALA A 71 10.09 23.13 7.45
N ASN A 72 10.25 22.83 6.16
CA ASN A 72 11.48 22.38 5.51
C ASN A 72 12.14 21.20 6.24
N LYS A 73 11.32 20.22 6.63
CA LYS A 73 11.74 19.02 7.39
C LYS A 73 11.14 17.77 6.79
N PRO A 74 11.87 16.63 6.84
CA PRO A 74 11.26 15.34 6.55
C PRO A 74 10.21 14.99 7.60
N VAL A 75 9.04 14.50 7.17
CA VAL A 75 7.99 14.00 8.05
C VAL A 75 7.57 12.61 7.62
N LEU A 76 7.22 11.77 8.59
CA LEU A 76 6.65 10.45 8.33
C LEU A 76 5.16 10.57 8.06
N VAL A 77 4.73 9.95 6.96
CA VAL A 77 3.31 9.87 6.61
C VAL A 77 2.94 8.42 6.28
N PRO A 78 1.67 8.04 6.54
CA PRO A 78 1.19 6.73 6.14
C PRO A 78 1.05 6.62 4.61
N PRO A 79 1.09 5.41 4.05
CA PRO A 79 0.96 5.19 2.60
C PRO A 79 -0.30 5.78 1.98
N SER A 80 -1.41 5.85 2.71
CA SER A 80 -2.67 6.41 2.21
C SER A 80 -2.58 7.89 1.82
N VAL A 81 -1.55 8.59 2.26
CA VAL A 81 -1.30 10.00 1.87
C VAL A 81 -0.75 10.09 0.45
N ILE A 82 0.09 9.15 0.04
CA ILE A 82 0.84 9.23 -1.23
C ILE A 82 0.32 8.31 -2.32
N VAL A 83 -0.25 7.16 -1.98
CA VAL A 83 -0.70 6.16 -2.96
C VAL A 83 -1.80 6.67 -3.88
N PRO A 84 -2.82 7.40 -3.41
CA PRO A 84 -3.83 7.96 -4.31
C PRO A 84 -3.24 8.86 -5.40
N GLY A 85 -2.23 9.66 -5.08
CA GLY A 85 -1.51 10.49 -6.04
C GLY A 85 -0.75 9.68 -7.09
N ALA A 86 -0.13 8.57 -6.69
CA ALA A 86 0.56 7.66 -7.59
C ALA A 86 -0.41 6.97 -8.56
N ILE A 87 -1.57 6.54 -8.07
CA ILE A 87 -2.64 5.96 -8.90
C ILE A 87 -3.15 6.98 -9.91
N ALA A 88 -3.45 8.20 -9.47
CA ALA A 88 -3.91 9.26 -10.36
C ALA A 88 -2.88 9.64 -11.43
N ALA A 89 -1.59 9.64 -11.09
CA ALA A 89 -0.51 9.87 -12.04
C ALA A 89 -0.40 8.75 -13.07
N SER A 90 -0.57 7.50 -12.64
CA SER A 90 -0.59 6.33 -13.53
C SER A 90 -1.76 6.39 -14.52
N ASP A 91 -2.94 6.77 -14.06
CA ASP A 91 -4.13 6.91 -14.91
C ASP A 91 -3.96 7.99 -15.99
N ARG A 92 -3.25 9.07 -15.68
CA ARG A 92 -2.95 10.14 -16.66
C ARG A 92 -1.96 9.74 -17.74
N ILE A 93 -1.04 8.83 -17.42
CA ILE A 93 0.04 8.39 -18.33
C ILE A 93 -0.40 7.21 -19.19
N GLY A 94 -1.27 6.35 -18.68
CA GLY A 94 -1.71 5.13 -19.34
C GLY A 94 -3.21 4.90 -19.23
N ALA A 95 -3.65 3.76 -19.75
CA ALA A 95 -5.04 3.33 -19.59
C ALA A 95 -5.30 2.84 -18.16
N GLU A 96 -6.56 2.84 -17.74
CA GLU A 96 -6.99 2.43 -16.39
C GLU A 96 -6.53 1.01 -16.00
N TRP A 97 -6.28 0.16 -16.98
CA TRP A 97 -5.80 -1.20 -16.75
C TRP A 97 -4.31 -1.29 -16.40
N PHE A 98 -3.56 -0.18 -16.42
CA PHE A 98 -2.18 -0.15 -15.95
C PHE A 98 -2.13 0.00 -14.43
N ALA A 99 -1.55 -0.99 -13.76
CA ALA A 99 -1.36 -0.92 -12.31
C ALA A 99 -0.24 0.08 -11.95
N PRO A 100 -0.41 0.86 -10.86
CA PRO A 100 0.61 1.82 -10.41
C PRO A 100 1.72 1.14 -9.61
N ALA A 101 2.38 0.15 -10.20
CA ALA A 101 3.44 -0.63 -9.55
C ALA A 101 4.65 -0.83 -10.47
N GLY A 102 5.79 -1.14 -9.86
CA GLY A 102 7.05 -1.35 -10.56
C GLY A 102 7.83 -0.06 -10.83
N LEU A 103 9.03 -0.22 -11.37
CA LEU A 103 9.99 0.89 -11.52
C LEU A 103 9.55 1.96 -12.54
N ASN A 104 8.71 1.62 -13.49
CA ASN A 104 8.29 2.56 -14.53
C ASN A 104 7.04 3.35 -14.19
N ARG A 105 6.20 2.85 -13.26
CA ARG A 105 4.89 3.44 -12.97
C ARG A 105 4.65 3.73 -11.50
N GLY A 106 5.26 2.96 -10.61
CA GLY A 106 5.11 3.09 -9.17
C GLY A 106 6.09 4.04 -8.51
N VAL A 107 6.93 4.77 -9.27
CA VAL A 107 7.90 5.70 -8.69
C VAL A 107 7.21 6.90 -8.07
N LEU A 108 7.57 7.20 -6.82
CA LEU A 108 7.00 8.25 -6.00
C LEU A 108 7.94 9.45 -5.96
N GLY A 109 7.75 10.40 -6.88
CA GLY A 109 8.67 11.52 -7.07
C GLY A 109 8.74 12.52 -5.91
N ASN A 110 7.71 12.57 -5.07
CA ASN A 110 7.64 13.48 -3.91
C ASN A 110 8.01 12.81 -2.58
N VAL A 111 8.45 11.55 -2.63
CA VAL A 111 8.85 10.77 -1.46
C VAL A 111 10.37 10.74 -1.36
N LEU A 112 10.91 11.09 -0.20
CA LEU A 112 12.36 11.10 0.04
C LEU A 112 12.91 9.69 0.20
N GLU A 113 12.28 8.90 1.08
CA GLU A 113 12.64 7.50 1.33
C GLU A 113 11.49 6.76 2.02
N ALA A 114 11.49 5.42 1.91
CA ALA A 114 10.70 4.58 2.79
C ALA A 114 11.35 4.54 4.18
N LYS A 115 10.54 4.49 5.23
CA LYS A 115 11.04 4.45 6.62
C LYS A 115 11.98 3.28 6.85
N ILE A 116 11.70 2.14 6.23
CA ILE A 116 12.48 0.91 6.35
C ILE A 116 12.93 0.49 4.94
N ARG A 117 14.21 0.19 4.79
CA ARG A 117 14.72 -0.40 3.54
C ARG A 117 14.45 -1.90 3.55
N LEU A 118 13.63 -2.34 2.62
CA LEU A 118 13.25 -3.74 2.48
C LEU A 118 14.26 -4.46 1.59
N ASN A 119 14.73 -5.62 2.04
CA ASN A 119 15.44 -6.55 1.17
C ASN A 119 14.44 -7.36 0.32
N GLN A 120 14.95 -8.15 -0.62
CA GLN A 120 14.09 -8.92 -1.51
C GLN A 120 13.22 -9.93 -0.75
N GLY A 121 13.76 -10.63 0.23
CA GLY A 121 12.99 -11.60 1.03
C GLY A 121 11.86 -10.95 1.82
N GLU A 122 12.09 -9.77 2.37
CA GLU A 122 11.05 -9.00 3.07
C GLU A 122 9.95 -8.50 2.12
N ARG A 123 10.32 -8.03 0.92
CA ARG A 123 9.35 -7.68 -0.12
C ARG A 123 8.48 -8.86 -0.52
N ASP A 124 9.10 -10.03 -0.71
CA ASP A 124 8.39 -11.25 -1.08
C ASP A 124 7.42 -11.69 0.02
N ARG A 125 7.83 -11.60 1.29
CA ARG A 125 6.96 -11.92 2.44
C ARG A 125 5.76 -10.99 2.52
N LEU A 126 5.96 -9.69 2.36
CA LEU A 126 4.88 -8.71 2.33
C LEU A 126 3.93 -9.00 1.17
N TYR A 127 4.46 -9.20 -0.01
CA TYR A 127 3.67 -9.48 -1.21
C TYR A 127 2.84 -10.76 -1.09
N ASN A 128 3.41 -11.82 -0.52
CA ASN A 128 2.68 -13.06 -0.25
C ASN A 128 1.58 -12.90 0.81
N ALA A 129 1.74 -11.95 1.73
CA ALA A 129 0.73 -11.59 2.71
C ALA A 129 -0.30 -10.56 2.19
N LYS A 130 -0.31 -10.27 0.88
CA LYS A 130 -1.19 -9.29 0.22
C LYS A 130 -0.90 -7.83 0.60
N ILE A 131 0.30 -7.56 1.07
CA ILE A 131 0.77 -6.21 1.38
C ILE A 131 1.67 -5.74 0.23
N ASN A 132 1.37 -4.58 -0.34
CA ASN A 132 2.16 -4.02 -1.43
C ASN A 132 3.37 -3.29 -0.87
N PRO A 133 4.60 -3.77 -1.14
CA PRO A 133 5.80 -3.13 -0.60
C PRO A 133 6.07 -1.79 -1.25
N ILE A 134 6.51 -0.83 -0.45
CA ILE A 134 7.12 0.43 -0.91
C ILE A 134 8.62 0.29 -0.66
N ALA A 135 9.41 0.29 -1.72
CA ALA A 135 10.85 0.02 -1.64
C ALA A 135 11.66 1.19 -2.15
N THR A 136 12.82 1.40 -1.54
CA THR A 136 13.83 2.37 -2.01
C THR A 136 14.84 1.66 -2.88
N PHE A 137 14.98 2.10 -4.11
CA PHE A 137 15.94 1.55 -5.08
C PHE A 137 17.07 2.55 -5.34
N PRO A 138 18.32 2.10 -5.41
CA PRO A 138 19.43 2.97 -5.81
C PRO A 138 19.16 3.59 -7.18
N GLN A 139 19.44 4.87 -7.34
CA GLN A 139 19.30 5.65 -8.59
C GLN A 139 17.86 5.87 -9.09
N THR A 140 16.91 5.02 -8.73
CA THR A 140 15.52 5.16 -9.17
C THR A 140 14.67 5.91 -8.15
N GLY A 141 14.96 5.77 -6.86
CA GLY A 141 14.20 6.34 -5.77
C GLY A 141 13.22 5.37 -5.15
N VAL A 142 12.13 5.91 -4.60
CA VAL A 142 11.12 5.12 -3.90
C VAL A 142 10.02 4.71 -4.88
N ALA A 143 9.65 3.44 -4.86
CA ALA A 143 8.62 2.90 -5.75
C ALA A 143 7.68 1.93 -5.03
N ILE A 144 6.43 1.88 -5.46
CA ILE A 144 5.47 0.84 -5.10
C ILE A 144 5.84 -0.42 -5.88
N TRP A 145 6.09 -1.53 -5.16
CA TRP A 145 6.51 -2.80 -5.73
C TRP A 145 5.47 -3.89 -5.55
N GLY A 146 4.21 -3.59 -5.88
CA GLY A 146 3.12 -4.55 -5.79
C GLY A 146 1.81 -3.93 -6.26
N GLN A 147 0.87 -4.78 -6.66
CA GLN A 147 -0.44 -4.38 -7.18
C GLN A 147 -1.54 -5.33 -6.72
N LYS A 148 -1.46 -5.79 -5.47
CA LYS A 148 -2.44 -6.72 -4.91
C LYS A 148 -3.52 -6.01 -4.11
N THR A 149 -4.76 -6.49 -4.24
CA THR A 149 -5.82 -6.22 -3.27
C THR A 149 -5.72 -7.21 -2.10
N LEU A 150 -6.57 -7.04 -1.10
CA LEU A 150 -6.64 -7.96 0.04
C LEU A 150 -7.43 -9.26 -0.26
N GLN A 151 -7.79 -9.50 -1.51
CA GLN A 151 -8.53 -10.69 -1.90
C GLN A 151 -7.73 -11.97 -1.68
N GLU A 152 -8.35 -12.95 -1.02
CA GLU A 152 -7.77 -14.29 -0.91
C GLU A 152 -7.74 -14.96 -2.28
N ARG A 153 -6.66 -15.69 -2.55
CA ARG A 153 -6.55 -16.48 -3.78
C ARG A 153 -7.48 -17.69 -3.71
N SER A 154 -8.23 -17.92 -4.76
CA SER A 154 -8.98 -19.17 -4.89
C SER A 154 -8.02 -20.36 -5.02
N PRO A 155 -8.43 -21.58 -4.58
CA PRO A 155 -7.59 -22.78 -4.72
C PRO A 155 -7.08 -23.02 -6.15
N LYS A 156 -7.86 -22.65 -7.17
CA LYS A 156 -7.46 -22.79 -8.58
C LYS A 156 -6.35 -21.81 -9.00
N GLN A 157 -6.22 -20.68 -8.33
CA GLN A 157 -5.17 -19.71 -8.62
C GLN A 157 -3.84 -20.06 -7.93
N GLN A 158 -3.92 -20.85 -6.85
CA GLN A 158 -2.72 -21.33 -6.13
C GLN A 158 -2.00 -22.43 -6.91
N GLU A 159 -2.73 -23.22 -7.72
CA GLU A 159 -2.19 -24.33 -8.49
C GLU A 159 -1.40 -23.90 -9.75
N THR A 160 -1.63 -22.65 -10.23
CA THR A 160 -1.01 -22.16 -11.47
C THR A 160 0.35 -21.49 -11.22
N ASP A 161 0.66 -21.14 -9.98
CA ASP A 161 1.89 -20.45 -9.57
C ASP A 161 2.93 -21.40 -8.92
N SER A 162 2.72 -22.71 -8.93
CA SER A 162 3.64 -23.74 -8.36
C SER A 162 4.44 -24.46 -9.43
#